data_f95b3664ff20d647c845915caccbbfbc
#
_entry.id   f95b3664ff20d647c845915caccbbfbc
#
_cell.length_a   1.000
_cell.length_b   1.000
_cell.length_c   1.000
_cell.angle_alpha   90.00
_cell.angle_beta   90.00
_cell.angle_gamma   90.00
#
_symmetry.space_group_name_H-M   'P 1'
#
loop_
_entity.id
_entity.type
_entity.pdbx_description
1 polymer ?
#
loop_
_entity_poly.entity_id
_entity_poly.type
_entity_poly.pdbx_seq_one_letter_code
_entity_poly.pdbx_strand_id
1 'polypeptide(L)'
;INDSDKGYISFHQFMEMALYHPYDGYYHNESIKIGAQGDFYTSSNIGDAFGRALGKWFVYLFSSSNLPKCIVEIGAGTGKIARGILSAIQEQSEAIFSELTYFIIDSSTYHQKMQKKHLAEFDCISYFSSLEQLDELNGIVFSNELFDAFPVHVIEQKQGKLYEVMVAVENNKLVEKFVPLHNEYIYQYIEKQSLHLQENQRIEIPLAMLSYFQTLSKKMRKGLLITIDYGYTTEEWHDPIHQKGSIRGYYQHQMISNVLEKPGLMD
;
A
#
# COMPACT_ATOMS: atom_id res chain seq x y z
N ILE A 1 -18.81 3.63 -13.62
CA ILE A 1 -18.46 4.77 -14.51
C ILE A 1 -19.71 5.27 -15.23
N ASN A 2 -20.52 4.39 -15.81
CA ASN A 2 -21.76 4.78 -16.54
C ASN A 2 -22.78 5.45 -15.63
N ASP A 3 -22.79 5.16 -14.33
CA ASP A 3 -23.66 5.75 -13.33
C ASP A 3 -23.10 7.07 -12.75
N SER A 4 -21.91 7.48 -13.18
CA SER A 4 -21.34 8.77 -12.82
C SER A 4 -22.04 9.88 -13.61
N ASP A 5 -22.48 10.95 -12.93
CA ASP A 5 -23.13 12.12 -13.54
C ASP A 5 -22.29 12.78 -14.66
N LYS A 6 -20.97 12.60 -14.62
CA LYS A 6 -20.00 13.17 -15.56
C LYS A 6 -19.58 12.20 -16.67
N GLY A 7 -19.96 10.91 -16.58
CA GLY A 7 -19.53 9.85 -17.50
C GLY A 7 -18.04 9.48 -17.40
N TYR A 8 -17.38 9.86 -16.31
CA TYR A 8 -15.99 9.48 -15.97
C TYR A 8 -15.78 9.50 -14.45
N ILE A 9 -14.75 8.82 -14.00
CA ILE A 9 -14.28 8.79 -12.61
C ILE A 9 -12.81 9.18 -12.54
N SER A 10 -12.32 9.60 -11.36
CA SER A 10 -10.89 9.84 -11.18
C SER A 10 -10.09 8.54 -11.25
N PHE A 11 -8.79 8.63 -11.56
CA PHE A 11 -7.90 7.46 -11.50
C PHE A 11 -7.86 6.87 -10.08
N HIS A 12 -7.91 7.71 -9.06
CA HIS A 12 -8.07 7.31 -7.67
C HIS A 12 -9.30 6.40 -7.46
N GLN A 13 -10.48 6.84 -7.91
CA GLN A 13 -11.71 6.02 -7.81
C GLN A 13 -11.63 4.73 -8.61
N PHE A 14 -10.98 4.77 -9.77
CA PHE A 14 -10.74 3.57 -10.58
C PHE A 14 -9.86 2.55 -9.82
N MET A 15 -8.73 2.98 -9.26
CA MET A 15 -7.86 2.10 -8.46
C MET A 15 -8.57 1.57 -7.22
N GLU A 16 -9.32 2.43 -6.52
CA GLU A 16 -10.13 2.00 -5.37
C GLU A 16 -11.07 0.85 -5.74
N MET A 17 -11.76 0.96 -6.87
CA MET A 17 -12.65 -0.10 -7.34
C MET A 17 -11.89 -1.32 -7.83
N ALA A 18 -10.83 -1.14 -8.63
CA ALA A 18 -10.08 -2.24 -9.22
C ALA A 18 -9.33 -3.08 -8.18
N LEU A 19 -8.79 -2.44 -7.14
CA LEU A 19 -7.98 -3.10 -6.12
C LEU A 19 -8.80 -3.53 -4.90
N TYR A 20 -9.77 -2.71 -4.45
CA TYR A 20 -10.41 -2.84 -3.14
C TYR A 20 -11.92 -3.06 -3.17
N HIS A 21 -12.56 -3.21 -4.35
CA HIS A 21 -13.98 -3.55 -4.39
C HIS A 21 -14.26 -4.85 -3.62
N PRO A 22 -15.28 -4.90 -2.73
CA PRO A 22 -15.48 -6.02 -1.79
C PRO A 22 -15.60 -7.41 -2.42
N TYR A 23 -16.05 -7.50 -3.68
CA TYR A 23 -16.27 -8.78 -4.38
C TYR A 23 -15.33 -8.97 -5.55
N ASP A 24 -15.09 -7.92 -6.33
CA ASP A 24 -14.39 -8.00 -7.62
C ASP A 24 -12.99 -7.35 -7.58
N GLY A 25 -12.64 -6.70 -6.47
CA GLY A 25 -11.35 -6.05 -6.30
C GLY A 25 -10.22 -7.06 -6.16
N TYR A 26 -9.06 -6.71 -6.73
CA TYR A 26 -7.89 -7.58 -6.75
C TYR A 26 -7.54 -8.16 -5.37
N TYR A 27 -7.50 -7.34 -4.31
CA TYR A 27 -7.13 -7.81 -2.96
C TYR A 27 -8.24 -8.58 -2.22
N HIS A 28 -9.47 -8.58 -2.71
CA HIS A 28 -10.61 -9.26 -2.07
C HIS A 28 -11.04 -10.54 -2.76
N ASN A 29 -10.70 -10.74 -4.05
CA ASN A 29 -11.03 -11.99 -4.74
C ASN A 29 -10.18 -13.16 -4.21
N GLU A 30 -10.66 -14.40 -4.35
CA GLU A 30 -10.01 -15.61 -3.80
C GLU A 30 -8.88 -16.16 -4.72
N SER A 31 -8.33 -15.38 -5.65
CA SER A 31 -7.22 -15.81 -6.50
C SER A 31 -5.89 -15.87 -5.72
N ILE A 32 -4.99 -16.77 -6.12
CA ILE A 32 -3.62 -16.83 -5.59
C ILE A 32 -2.85 -15.64 -6.18
N LYS A 33 -2.47 -14.68 -5.36
CA LYS A 33 -1.82 -13.43 -5.77
C LYS A 33 -0.30 -13.46 -5.61
N ILE A 34 0.20 -14.22 -4.64
CA ILE A 34 1.60 -14.21 -4.21
C ILE A 34 2.20 -15.61 -4.37
N GLY A 35 3.38 -15.71 -5.01
CA GLY A 35 4.13 -16.94 -5.16
C GLY A 35 4.22 -17.45 -6.59
N ALA A 36 4.78 -18.64 -6.80
CA ALA A 36 5.05 -19.21 -8.13
C ALA A 36 3.80 -19.37 -9.03
N GLN A 37 2.61 -19.33 -8.47
CA GLN A 37 1.32 -19.37 -9.18
C GLN A 37 0.54 -18.07 -9.10
N GLY A 38 1.13 -17.01 -8.52
CA GLY A 38 0.52 -15.68 -8.36
C GLY A 38 1.08 -14.67 -9.35
N ASP A 39 0.71 -13.39 -9.16
CA ASP A 39 1.15 -12.30 -10.03
C ASP A 39 2.51 -11.73 -9.61
N PHE A 40 2.94 -11.96 -8.36
CA PHE A 40 4.17 -11.39 -7.79
C PHE A 40 5.09 -12.38 -7.12
N TYR A 41 6.38 -12.08 -7.24
CA TYR A 41 7.39 -12.43 -6.25
C TYR A 41 7.68 -11.21 -5.38
N THR A 42 6.91 -11.02 -4.30
CA THR A 42 7.24 -10.01 -3.31
C THR A 42 8.43 -10.45 -2.46
N SER A 43 9.06 -9.50 -1.75
CA SER A 43 10.06 -9.79 -0.70
C SER A 43 9.53 -10.82 0.33
N SER A 44 8.21 -10.99 0.43
CA SER A 44 7.56 -12.05 1.22
C SER A 44 7.84 -13.48 0.73
N ASN A 45 8.33 -13.70 -0.50
CA ASN A 45 8.79 -15.02 -0.94
C ASN A 45 10.24 -15.34 -0.50
N ILE A 46 11.03 -14.30 -0.22
CA ILE A 46 12.27 -14.36 0.56
C ILE A 46 11.92 -14.33 2.07
N GLY A 47 10.66 -14.35 2.37
CA GLY A 47 9.88 -13.96 3.54
C GLY A 47 10.35 -14.43 4.88
N ASP A 48 10.80 -15.67 5.02
CA ASP A 48 11.26 -16.15 6.33
C ASP A 48 12.57 -15.44 6.73
N ALA A 49 13.55 -15.36 5.85
CA ALA A 49 14.81 -14.69 6.14
C ALA A 49 14.64 -13.19 6.39
N PHE A 50 13.78 -12.52 5.61
CA PHE A 50 13.49 -11.10 5.77
C PHE A 50 12.72 -10.83 7.07
N GLY A 51 11.64 -11.56 7.34
CA GLY A 51 10.89 -11.45 8.59
C GLY A 51 11.78 -11.75 9.82
N ARG A 52 12.64 -12.75 9.74
CA ARG A 52 13.60 -13.05 10.81
C ARG A 52 14.65 -11.95 11.01
N ALA A 53 15.11 -11.31 9.95
CA ALA A 53 16.00 -10.14 10.06
C ALA A 53 15.31 -8.96 10.76
N LEU A 54 14.06 -8.66 10.39
CA LEU A 54 13.24 -7.65 11.07
C LEU A 54 12.99 -8.01 12.54
N GLY A 55 12.63 -9.26 12.84
CA GLY A 55 12.43 -9.72 14.21
C GLY A 55 13.66 -9.51 15.09
N LYS A 56 14.86 -9.83 14.57
CA LYS A 56 16.14 -9.56 15.25
C LYS A 56 16.36 -8.08 15.50
N TRP A 57 16.05 -7.25 14.51
CA TRP A 57 16.15 -5.80 14.65
C TRP A 57 15.15 -5.26 15.69
N PHE A 58 13.93 -5.79 15.71
CA PHE A 58 12.91 -5.40 16.68
C PHE A 58 13.30 -5.78 18.12
N VAL A 59 13.91 -6.96 18.32
CA VAL A 59 14.51 -7.33 19.63
C VAL A 59 15.55 -6.30 20.05
N TYR A 60 16.45 -5.89 19.16
CA TYR A 60 17.42 -4.83 19.44
C TYR A 60 16.73 -3.52 19.81
N LEU A 61 15.72 -3.08 19.07
CA LEU A 61 14.97 -1.86 19.36
C LEU A 61 14.28 -1.92 20.72
N PHE A 62 13.61 -3.03 21.06
CA PHE A 62 12.97 -3.21 22.36
C PHE A 62 13.97 -3.26 23.51
N SER A 63 15.16 -3.81 23.29
CA SER A 63 16.21 -3.90 24.31
C SER A 63 16.96 -2.61 24.53
N SER A 64 17.14 -1.80 23.47
CA SER A 64 17.92 -0.56 23.51
C SER A 64 17.08 0.69 23.80
N SER A 65 15.76 0.55 23.86
CA SER A 65 14.84 1.67 24.08
C SER A 65 13.73 1.30 25.05
N ASN A 66 13.03 2.31 25.57
CA ASN A 66 11.85 2.09 26.41
C ASN A 66 10.57 2.09 25.58
N LEU A 67 10.54 1.32 24.48
CA LEU A 67 9.35 1.12 23.68
C LEU A 67 8.41 0.09 24.31
N PRO A 68 7.09 0.32 24.26
CA PRO A 68 6.11 -0.74 24.54
C PRO A 68 6.35 -1.95 23.64
N LYS A 69 6.29 -3.16 24.21
CA LYS A 69 6.47 -4.41 23.47
C LYS A 69 5.20 -4.73 22.67
N CYS A 70 4.92 -3.88 21.72
CA CYS A 70 3.79 -3.97 20.81
C CYS A 70 4.29 -3.79 19.37
N ILE A 71 3.84 -4.65 18.47
CA ILE A 71 4.06 -4.52 17.03
C ILE A 71 2.68 -4.40 16.38
N VAL A 72 2.53 -3.44 15.50
CA VAL A 72 1.33 -3.25 14.67
C VAL A 72 1.77 -3.38 13.22
N GLU A 73 1.46 -4.50 12.59
CA GLU A 73 1.73 -4.72 11.16
C GLU A 73 0.50 -4.35 10.33
N ILE A 74 0.70 -3.49 9.34
CA ILE A 74 -0.37 -3.04 8.44
C ILE A 74 -0.15 -3.67 7.07
N GLY A 75 -1.16 -4.38 6.56
CA GLY A 75 -1.07 -5.06 5.26
C GLY A 75 -0.18 -6.31 5.31
N ALA A 76 -0.38 -7.19 6.28
CA ALA A 76 0.49 -8.36 6.49
C ALA A 76 0.41 -9.43 5.37
N GLY A 77 -0.45 -9.23 4.37
CA GLY A 77 -0.63 -10.17 3.28
C GLY A 77 -0.94 -11.59 3.80
N THR A 78 -0.16 -12.59 3.42
CA THR A 78 -0.37 -13.97 3.89
C THR A 78 0.15 -14.25 5.31
N GLY A 79 0.77 -13.28 5.99
CA GLY A 79 1.34 -13.43 7.32
C GLY A 79 2.73 -14.07 7.39
N LYS A 80 3.42 -14.24 6.26
CA LYS A 80 4.76 -14.86 6.22
C LYS A 80 5.82 -14.02 6.91
N ILE A 81 5.78 -12.69 6.71
CA ILE A 81 6.73 -11.76 7.37
C ILE A 81 6.46 -11.77 8.87
N ALA A 82 5.19 -11.65 9.29
CA ALA A 82 4.79 -11.75 10.69
C ALA A 82 5.32 -13.03 11.36
N ARG A 83 5.20 -14.18 10.68
CA ARG A 83 5.71 -15.45 11.17
C ARG A 83 7.22 -15.41 11.40
N GLY A 84 7.98 -14.90 10.42
CA GLY A 84 9.43 -14.75 10.56
C GLY A 84 9.83 -13.83 11.70
N ILE A 85 9.12 -12.68 11.87
CA ILE A 85 9.33 -11.75 12.97
C ILE A 85 9.09 -12.43 14.31
N LEU A 86 7.92 -13.05 14.50
CA LEU A 86 7.54 -13.71 15.75
C LEU A 86 8.46 -14.84 16.12
N SER A 87 8.81 -15.72 15.17
CA SER A 87 9.76 -16.82 15.39
C SER A 87 11.13 -16.29 15.84
N ALA A 88 11.64 -15.24 15.20
CA ALA A 88 12.94 -14.69 15.57
C ALA A 88 12.93 -14.00 16.94
N ILE A 89 11.83 -13.31 17.31
CA ILE A 89 11.70 -12.70 18.65
C ILE A 89 11.65 -13.79 19.70
N GLN A 90 10.85 -14.84 19.51
CA GLN A 90 10.73 -15.98 20.43
C GLN A 90 12.06 -16.68 20.66
N GLU A 91 12.81 -16.94 19.58
CA GLU A 91 14.12 -17.59 19.67
C GLU A 91 15.19 -16.73 20.35
N GLN A 92 15.16 -15.40 20.16
CA GLN A 92 16.18 -14.51 20.66
C GLN A 92 15.93 -14.03 22.11
N SER A 93 14.68 -13.85 22.48
CA SER A 93 14.31 -13.31 23.80
C SER A 93 12.92 -13.74 24.23
N GLU A 94 12.84 -14.82 24.97
CA GLU A 94 11.61 -15.29 25.61
C GLU A 94 10.99 -14.19 26.51
N ALA A 95 11.82 -13.37 27.16
CA ALA A 95 11.36 -12.28 28.00
C ALA A 95 10.61 -11.19 27.21
N ILE A 96 11.08 -10.84 26.01
CA ILE A 96 10.37 -9.91 25.13
C ILE A 96 9.13 -10.58 24.56
N PHE A 97 9.23 -11.83 24.12
CA PHE A 97 8.14 -12.55 23.50
C PHE A 97 6.95 -12.74 24.46
N SER A 98 7.21 -13.05 25.74
CA SER A 98 6.15 -13.26 26.75
C SER A 98 5.34 -11.99 27.07
N GLU A 99 5.90 -10.81 26.79
CA GLU A 99 5.21 -9.51 26.98
C GLU A 99 4.71 -8.92 25.67
N LEU A 100 5.00 -9.59 24.51
CA LEU A 100 4.71 -9.05 23.19
C LEU A 100 3.21 -9.09 22.88
N THR A 101 2.70 -7.98 22.38
CA THR A 101 1.40 -7.91 21.72
C THR A 101 1.63 -7.65 20.22
N TYR A 102 0.97 -8.42 19.36
CA TYR A 102 1.08 -8.27 17.91
C TYR A 102 -0.29 -7.99 17.29
N PHE A 103 -0.44 -6.85 16.67
CA PHE A 103 -1.67 -6.46 15.98
C PHE A 103 -1.45 -6.54 14.47
N ILE A 104 -2.38 -7.17 13.78
CA ILE A 104 -2.42 -7.19 12.32
C ILE A 104 -3.65 -6.40 11.87
N ILE A 105 -3.43 -5.40 11.02
CA ILE A 105 -4.47 -4.62 10.37
C ILE A 105 -4.47 -4.98 8.89
N ASP A 106 -5.55 -5.62 8.41
CA ASP A 106 -5.69 -6.00 7.00
C ASP A 106 -7.17 -5.97 6.60
N SER A 107 -7.52 -5.26 5.55
CA SER A 107 -8.90 -5.16 5.07
C SER A 107 -9.36 -6.41 4.31
N SER A 108 -8.42 -7.21 3.78
CA SER A 108 -8.72 -8.40 3.00
C SER A 108 -9.14 -9.57 3.89
N THR A 109 -10.39 -10.00 3.77
CA THR A 109 -10.90 -11.20 4.45
C THR A 109 -10.17 -12.47 4.02
N TYR A 110 -9.71 -12.53 2.77
CA TYR A 110 -8.89 -13.61 2.25
C TYR A 110 -7.54 -13.66 2.97
N HIS A 111 -6.83 -12.54 3.06
CA HIS A 111 -5.55 -12.47 3.77
C HIS A 111 -5.71 -12.78 5.26
N GLN A 112 -6.75 -12.27 5.92
CA GLN A 112 -7.01 -12.59 7.33
C GLN A 112 -7.21 -14.10 7.58
N LYS A 113 -7.88 -14.83 6.66
CA LYS A 113 -7.99 -16.30 6.74
C LYS A 113 -6.62 -16.98 6.64
N MET A 114 -5.78 -16.52 5.70
CA MET A 114 -4.42 -17.06 5.52
C MET A 114 -3.52 -16.76 6.71
N GLN A 115 -3.57 -15.53 7.23
CA GLN A 115 -2.84 -15.11 8.44
C GLN A 115 -3.18 -15.99 9.63
N LYS A 116 -4.47 -16.18 9.93
CA LYS A 116 -4.94 -17.04 11.04
C LYS A 116 -4.45 -18.49 10.91
N LYS A 117 -4.33 -19.00 9.67
CA LYS A 117 -3.80 -20.34 9.41
C LYS A 117 -2.28 -20.40 9.60
N HIS A 118 -1.54 -19.44 9.05
CA HIS A 118 -0.09 -19.42 9.06
C HIS A 118 0.50 -19.07 10.42
N LEU A 119 -0.26 -18.36 11.25
CA LEU A 119 0.16 -17.82 12.54
C LEU A 119 -0.53 -18.52 13.73
N ALA A 120 -1.19 -19.66 13.50
CA ALA A 120 -1.97 -20.37 14.51
C ALA A 120 -1.16 -20.85 15.74
N GLU A 121 0.15 -20.89 15.64
CA GLU A 121 1.06 -21.25 16.73
C GLU A 121 1.35 -20.10 17.71
N PHE A 122 0.95 -18.85 17.39
CA PHE A 122 1.21 -17.65 18.18
C PHE A 122 -0.07 -17.09 18.81
N ASP A 123 -0.15 -17.10 20.14
CA ASP A 123 -1.33 -16.63 20.88
C ASP A 123 -1.33 -15.09 21.12
N CYS A 124 -0.22 -14.40 20.83
CA CYS A 124 -0.05 -12.96 21.08
C CYS A 124 -0.68 -12.05 20.00
N ILE A 125 -1.42 -12.61 19.03
CA ILE A 125 -1.90 -11.88 17.84
C ILE A 125 -3.36 -11.50 17.96
N SER A 126 -3.66 -10.24 17.64
CA SER A 126 -5.02 -9.74 17.43
C SER A 126 -5.19 -9.19 16.01
N TYR A 127 -6.37 -9.41 15.41
CA TYR A 127 -6.66 -9.06 14.02
C TYR A 127 -7.70 -7.95 13.94
N PHE A 128 -7.44 -6.96 13.09
CA PHE A 128 -8.30 -5.82 12.83
C PHE A 128 -8.50 -5.65 11.33
N SER A 129 -9.67 -5.19 10.91
CA SER A 129 -9.97 -4.92 9.50
C SER A 129 -9.59 -3.51 9.07
N SER A 130 -9.44 -2.59 10.03
CA SER A 130 -9.07 -1.21 9.74
C SER A 130 -8.36 -0.55 10.92
N LEU A 131 -7.63 0.53 10.62
CA LEU A 131 -6.92 1.35 11.60
C LEU A 131 -7.86 2.04 12.60
N GLU A 132 -9.10 2.31 12.20
CA GLU A 132 -10.11 2.99 13.03
C GLU A 132 -10.52 2.17 14.25
N GLN A 133 -10.36 0.85 14.20
CA GLN A 133 -10.70 -0.06 15.31
C GLN A 133 -9.70 0.04 16.49
N LEU A 134 -8.58 0.71 16.30
CA LEU A 134 -7.60 0.97 17.35
C LEU A 134 -7.67 2.45 17.77
N ASP A 135 -7.84 2.72 19.06
CA ASP A 135 -7.89 4.09 19.59
C ASP A 135 -6.52 4.77 19.53
N GLU A 136 -5.49 4.03 19.89
CA GLU A 136 -4.09 4.51 19.88
C GLU A 136 -3.10 3.42 19.47
N LEU A 137 -1.94 3.87 19.00
CA LEU A 137 -0.83 3.01 18.58
C LEU A 137 0.40 3.25 19.46
N ASN A 138 1.00 2.15 19.88
CA ASN A 138 2.21 2.16 20.69
C ASN A 138 3.21 1.12 20.18
N GLY A 139 4.50 1.30 20.45
CA GLY A 139 5.54 0.36 20.07
C GLY A 139 6.02 0.52 18.62
N ILE A 140 6.09 -0.54 17.85
CA ILE A 140 6.56 -0.53 16.46
C ILE A 140 5.36 -0.67 15.54
N VAL A 141 5.06 0.34 14.74
CA VAL A 141 4.11 0.26 13.64
C VAL A 141 4.90 -0.01 12.37
N PHE A 142 4.57 -1.10 11.69
CA PHE A 142 5.34 -1.62 10.57
C PHE A 142 4.45 -1.88 9.36
N SER A 143 4.97 -1.57 8.16
CA SER A 143 4.36 -1.97 6.89
C SER A 143 5.43 -2.30 5.85
N ASN A 144 5.12 -3.25 4.96
CA ASN A 144 5.98 -3.63 3.85
C ASN A 144 5.16 -3.72 2.57
N GLU A 145 5.57 -2.97 1.54
CA GLU A 145 4.87 -2.91 0.23
C GLU A 145 3.36 -2.71 0.45
N LEU A 146 3.01 -1.60 1.11
CA LEU A 146 1.64 -1.24 1.44
C LEU A 146 1.18 -0.01 0.67
N PHE A 147 2.05 1.01 0.60
CA PHE A 147 1.68 2.33 0.10
C PHE A 147 1.79 2.44 -1.42
N ASP A 148 2.57 1.55 -2.05
CA ASP A 148 2.65 1.41 -3.50
C ASP A 148 1.30 1.06 -4.15
N ALA A 149 0.44 0.34 -3.42
CA ALA A 149 -0.91 -0.04 -3.84
C ALA A 149 -1.99 1.01 -3.50
N PHE A 150 -1.65 2.12 -2.85
CA PHE A 150 -2.66 3.12 -2.49
C PHE A 150 -3.19 3.86 -3.71
N PRO A 151 -4.51 4.10 -3.79
CA PRO A 151 -5.12 4.85 -4.89
C PRO A 151 -4.53 6.25 -5.05
N VAL A 152 -4.19 6.61 -6.28
CA VAL A 152 -3.57 7.90 -6.62
C VAL A 152 -4.41 8.69 -7.62
N HIS A 153 -4.27 10.02 -7.58
CA HIS A 153 -4.69 10.86 -8.67
C HIS A 153 -3.56 10.94 -9.70
N VAL A 154 -3.89 10.97 -10.97
CA VAL A 154 -2.91 11.08 -12.05
C VAL A 154 -3.03 12.44 -12.70
N ILE A 155 -1.92 13.18 -12.78
CA ILE A 155 -1.87 14.52 -13.35
C ILE A 155 -0.91 14.52 -14.54
N GLU A 156 -1.29 15.23 -15.59
CA GLU A 156 -0.44 15.40 -16.77
C GLU A 156 -0.41 16.88 -17.20
N GLN A 157 0.76 17.40 -17.55
CA GLN A 157 0.87 18.73 -18.14
C GLN A 157 0.73 18.66 -19.65
N LYS A 158 -0.19 19.45 -20.20
CA LYS A 158 -0.44 19.59 -21.64
C LYS A 158 -0.66 21.05 -22.02
N GLN A 159 0.04 21.52 -23.02
CA GLN A 159 -0.08 22.88 -23.53
C GLN A 159 0.08 23.95 -22.42
N GLY A 160 1.04 23.70 -21.51
CA GLY A 160 1.32 24.56 -20.38
C GLY A 160 0.24 24.56 -19.27
N LYS A 161 -0.75 23.65 -19.31
CA LYS A 161 -1.82 23.52 -18.30
C LYS A 161 -1.80 22.14 -17.65
N LEU A 162 -2.28 22.09 -16.41
CA LEU A 162 -2.43 20.82 -15.68
C LEU A 162 -3.83 20.22 -15.95
N TYR A 163 -3.81 18.94 -16.24
CA TYR A 163 -5.01 18.11 -16.41
C TYR A 163 -4.98 16.95 -15.44
N GLU A 164 -6.13 16.62 -14.89
CA GLU A 164 -6.32 15.36 -14.19
C GLU A 164 -6.72 14.29 -15.22
N VAL A 165 -6.04 13.14 -15.17
CA VAL A 165 -6.33 11.99 -16.02
C VAL A 165 -7.46 11.21 -15.35
N MET A 166 -8.59 11.15 -16.02
CA MET A 166 -9.79 10.45 -15.61
C MET A 166 -9.94 9.15 -16.39
N VAL A 167 -10.76 8.24 -15.88
CA VAL A 167 -11.13 6.99 -16.56
C VAL A 167 -12.59 7.08 -17.01
N ALA A 168 -12.81 6.85 -18.29
CA ALA A 168 -14.14 6.85 -18.93
C ALA A 168 -14.39 5.53 -19.67
N VAL A 169 -15.62 5.33 -20.16
CA VAL A 169 -15.97 4.20 -21.01
C VAL A 169 -16.31 4.73 -22.40
N GLU A 170 -15.59 4.24 -23.40
CA GLU A 170 -15.88 4.51 -24.82
C GLU A 170 -15.87 3.20 -25.60
N ASN A 171 -16.91 2.96 -26.39
CA ASN A 171 -17.06 1.72 -27.18
C ASN A 171 -16.84 0.44 -26.35
N ASN A 172 -17.36 0.40 -25.12
CA ASN A 172 -17.23 -0.71 -24.19
C ASN A 172 -15.79 -0.99 -23.72
N LYS A 173 -14.90 0.00 -23.82
CA LYS A 173 -13.53 -0.07 -23.31
C LYS A 173 -13.25 1.06 -22.34
N LEU A 174 -12.40 0.81 -21.37
CA LEU A 174 -11.88 1.85 -20.50
C LEU A 174 -10.85 2.68 -21.26
N VAL A 175 -10.98 4.00 -21.17
CA VAL A 175 -10.09 4.97 -21.82
C VAL A 175 -9.72 6.09 -20.86
N GLU A 176 -8.58 6.71 -21.08
CA GLU A 176 -8.19 7.92 -20.37
C GLU A 176 -8.89 9.15 -20.96
N LYS A 177 -9.33 10.04 -20.08
CA LYS A 177 -9.94 11.33 -20.43
C LYS A 177 -9.23 12.44 -19.66
N PHE A 178 -8.78 13.47 -20.37
CA PHE A 178 -8.11 14.63 -19.77
C PHE A 178 -9.14 15.69 -19.40
N VAL A 179 -9.19 16.05 -18.12
CA VAL A 179 -10.07 17.09 -17.58
C VAL A 179 -9.20 18.18 -16.96
N PRO A 180 -9.45 19.46 -17.22
CA PRO A 180 -8.70 20.54 -16.55
C PRO A 180 -8.69 20.32 -15.05
N LEU A 181 -7.51 20.47 -14.43
CA LEU A 181 -7.37 20.27 -12.99
C LEU A 181 -8.16 21.34 -12.22
N HIS A 182 -9.01 20.90 -11.29
CA HIS A 182 -9.79 21.77 -10.39
C HIS A 182 -9.68 21.38 -8.92
N ASN A 183 -8.96 20.28 -8.61
CA ASN A 183 -8.83 19.77 -7.25
C ASN A 183 -7.78 20.61 -6.48
N GLU A 184 -8.24 21.40 -5.53
CA GLU A 184 -7.40 22.25 -4.68
C GLU A 184 -6.37 21.47 -3.87
N TYR A 185 -6.69 20.26 -3.39
CA TYR A 185 -5.74 19.44 -2.63
C TYR A 185 -4.55 18.98 -3.49
N ILE A 186 -4.79 18.74 -4.78
CA ILE A 186 -3.74 18.42 -5.73
C ILE A 186 -2.85 19.63 -5.99
N TYR A 187 -3.43 20.82 -6.18
CA TYR A 187 -2.65 22.06 -6.31
C TYR A 187 -1.78 22.31 -5.07
N GLN A 188 -2.36 22.19 -3.88
CA GLN A 188 -1.62 22.35 -2.62
C GLN A 188 -0.47 21.34 -2.48
N TYR A 189 -0.68 20.10 -2.93
CA TYR A 189 0.38 19.09 -2.94
C TYR A 189 1.51 19.47 -3.88
N ILE A 190 1.19 19.84 -5.12
CA ILE A 190 2.16 20.27 -6.15
C ILE A 190 2.99 21.45 -5.64
N GLU A 191 2.34 22.45 -5.07
CA GLU A 191 3.00 23.64 -4.50
C GLU A 191 3.91 23.27 -3.32
N LYS A 192 3.40 22.51 -2.34
CA LYS A 192 4.13 22.09 -1.16
C LYS A 192 5.37 21.26 -1.49
N GLN A 193 5.31 20.42 -2.52
CA GLN A 193 6.42 19.59 -2.98
C GLN A 193 7.30 20.30 -4.02
N SER A 194 6.98 21.56 -4.37
CA SER A 194 7.68 22.33 -5.41
C SER A 194 7.82 21.57 -6.73
N LEU A 195 6.77 20.85 -7.12
CA LEU A 195 6.78 20.04 -8.34
C LEU A 195 6.56 20.93 -9.57
N HIS A 196 7.47 20.80 -10.54
CA HIS A 196 7.39 21.48 -11.82
C HIS A 196 7.35 20.46 -12.95
N LEU A 197 6.15 20.20 -13.47
CA LEU A 197 5.98 19.26 -14.56
C LEU A 197 6.46 19.86 -15.88
N GLN A 198 7.11 19.05 -16.69
CA GLN A 198 7.43 19.37 -18.06
C GLN A 198 6.24 19.07 -19.00
N GLU A 199 6.30 19.58 -20.22
CA GLU A 199 5.26 19.26 -21.22
C GLU A 199 5.17 17.76 -21.48
N ASN A 200 3.93 17.24 -21.43
CA ASN A 200 3.59 15.81 -21.49
C ASN A 200 4.18 14.95 -20.36
N GLN A 201 4.61 15.56 -19.28
CA GLN A 201 4.99 14.82 -18.09
C GLN A 201 3.75 14.47 -17.26
N ARG A 202 3.73 13.21 -16.78
CA ARG A 202 2.70 12.63 -15.93
C ARG A 202 3.29 12.30 -14.57
N ILE A 203 2.52 12.55 -13.50
CA ILE A 203 2.86 12.13 -12.13
C ILE A 203 1.65 11.62 -11.39
N GLU A 204 1.88 10.79 -10.41
CA GLU A 204 0.90 10.30 -9.45
C GLU A 204 0.91 11.15 -8.17
N ILE A 205 -0.28 11.53 -7.71
CA ILE A 205 -0.46 12.34 -6.50
C ILE A 205 -1.11 11.47 -5.42
N PRO A 206 -0.37 11.11 -4.34
CA PRO A 206 -0.77 10.11 -3.37
C PRO A 206 -1.57 10.70 -2.20
N LEU A 207 -2.70 11.38 -2.45
CA LEU A 207 -3.50 12.02 -1.40
C LEU A 207 -4.04 11.03 -0.37
N ALA A 208 -4.40 9.81 -0.80
CA ALA A 208 -4.87 8.75 0.09
C ALA A 208 -3.77 8.32 1.08
N MET A 209 -2.56 8.12 0.60
CA MET A 209 -1.39 7.80 1.43
C MET A 209 -1.13 8.90 2.46
N LEU A 210 -1.16 10.17 2.06
CA LEU A 210 -0.97 11.30 2.98
C LEU A 210 -2.04 11.35 4.07
N SER A 211 -3.30 11.13 3.71
CA SER A 211 -4.41 11.06 4.66
C SER A 211 -4.22 9.92 5.66
N TYR A 212 -3.75 8.78 5.18
CA TYR A 212 -3.47 7.61 6.03
C TYR A 212 -2.33 7.90 7.01
N PHE A 213 -1.23 8.50 6.56
CA PHE A 213 -0.13 8.93 7.43
C PHE A 213 -0.57 9.95 8.48
N GLN A 214 -1.46 10.89 8.12
CA GLN A 214 -2.03 11.82 9.09
C GLN A 214 -2.84 11.10 10.17
N THR A 215 -3.60 10.07 9.80
CA THR A 215 -4.36 9.24 10.74
C THR A 215 -3.41 8.45 11.64
N LEU A 216 -2.40 7.80 11.09
CA LEU A 216 -1.35 7.11 11.84
C LEU A 216 -0.69 8.06 12.85
N SER A 217 -0.26 9.24 12.40
CA SER A 217 0.40 10.23 13.25
C SER A 217 -0.46 10.68 14.43
N LYS A 218 -1.77 10.87 14.23
CA LYS A 218 -2.71 11.25 15.28
C LYS A 218 -2.90 10.15 16.33
N LYS A 219 -2.86 8.88 15.88
CA LYS A 219 -3.03 7.71 16.77
C LYS A 219 -1.73 7.29 17.47
N MET A 220 -0.56 7.61 16.92
CA MET A 220 0.73 7.29 17.52
C MET A 220 0.94 8.06 18.82
N ARG A 221 1.23 7.34 19.91
CA ARG A 221 1.56 7.91 21.22
C ARG A 221 3.04 7.78 21.55
N LYS A 222 3.53 6.56 21.54
CA LYS A 222 4.94 6.27 21.83
C LYS A 222 5.44 5.13 20.98
N GLY A 223 6.25 5.41 19.95
CA GLY A 223 6.69 4.33 19.07
C GLY A 223 7.53 4.79 17.90
N LEU A 224 7.76 3.86 17.01
CA LEU A 224 8.42 4.02 15.72
C LEU A 224 7.46 3.61 14.62
N LEU A 225 7.38 4.39 13.55
CA LEU A 225 6.75 4.01 12.30
C LEU A 225 7.86 3.57 11.34
N ILE A 226 7.78 2.33 10.88
CA ILE A 226 8.73 1.71 9.95
C ILE A 226 7.96 1.31 8.71
N THR A 227 8.28 1.92 7.59
CA THR A 227 7.71 1.60 6.29
C THR A 227 8.81 1.15 5.36
N ILE A 228 8.64 0.00 4.73
CA ILE A 228 9.53 -0.53 3.69
C ILE A 228 8.72 -0.60 2.42
N ASP A 229 9.09 0.25 1.47
CA ASP A 229 8.37 0.39 0.23
C ASP A 229 9.31 0.95 -0.86
N TYR A 230 8.87 0.88 -2.11
CA TYR A 230 9.60 1.45 -3.23
C TYR A 230 8.87 2.67 -3.80
N GLY A 231 9.61 3.53 -4.45
CA GLY A 231 9.09 4.76 -5.03
C GLY A 231 10.22 5.61 -5.60
N TYR A 232 9.90 6.84 -5.90
CA TYR A 232 10.84 7.80 -6.50
C TYR A 232 10.89 9.07 -5.67
N THR A 233 12.08 9.63 -5.55
CA THR A 233 12.27 10.97 -4.98
C THR A 233 11.81 12.05 -5.97
N THR A 234 11.61 13.26 -5.48
CA THR A 234 11.27 14.41 -6.34
C THR A 234 12.31 14.64 -7.44
N GLU A 235 13.58 14.38 -7.16
CA GLU A 235 14.68 14.53 -8.14
C GLU A 235 14.57 13.47 -9.25
N GLU A 236 14.29 12.22 -8.91
CA GLU A 236 14.11 11.14 -9.86
C GLU A 236 12.88 11.35 -10.76
N TRP A 237 11.84 12.01 -10.28
CA TRP A 237 10.67 12.38 -11.09
C TRP A 237 11.00 13.32 -12.26
N HIS A 238 12.10 14.06 -12.19
CA HIS A 238 12.55 14.92 -13.29
C HIS A 238 13.33 14.15 -14.36
N ASP A 239 13.66 12.87 -14.14
CA ASP A 239 14.32 12.04 -15.15
C ASP A 239 13.34 11.75 -16.29
N PRO A 240 13.75 11.90 -17.57
CA PRO A 240 12.91 11.59 -18.74
C PRO A 240 12.32 10.18 -18.76
N ILE A 241 12.94 9.21 -18.07
CA ILE A 241 12.42 7.84 -17.97
C ILE A 241 11.08 7.78 -17.24
N HIS A 242 10.79 8.75 -16.37
CA HIS A 242 9.55 8.87 -15.59
C HIS A 242 8.52 9.81 -16.23
N GLN A 243 8.75 10.27 -17.47
CA GLN A 243 7.84 11.19 -18.15
C GLN A 243 6.38 10.67 -18.21
N LYS A 244 6.19 9.35 -18.26
CA LYS A 244 4.85 8.72 -18.33
C LYS A 244 4.29 8.26 -16.99
N GLY A 245 4.88 8.70 -15.88
CA GLY A 245 4.48 8.27 -14.55
C GLY A 245 5.07 6.92 -14.12
N SER A 246 4.66 6.45 -12.96
CA SER A 246 5.17 5.23 -12.32
C SER A 246 4.17 4.10 -12.21
N ILE A 247 2.88 4.34 -12.48
CA ILE A 247 1.86 3.27 -12.40
C ILE A 247 2.26 2.10 -13.31
N ARG A 248 2.25 0.90 -12.73
CA ARG A 248 2.51 -0.36 -13.42
C ARG A 248 1.42 -1.34 -13.05
N GLY A 249 1.00 -2.15 -14.01
CA GLY A 249 0.13 -3.27 -13.74
C GLY A 249 0.89 -4.57 -13.88
N TYR A 250 0.60 -5.55 -13.03
CA TYR A 250 1.19 -6.89 -13.13
C TYR A 250 0.09 -7.95 -13.18
N TYR A 251 0.23 -8.86 -14.12
CA TYR A 251 -0.65 -9.99 -14.32
C TYR A 251 0.16 -11.21 -14.74
N GLN A 252 0.07 -12.30 -13.96
CA GLN A 252 0.82 -13.54 -14.21
C GLN A 252 2.33 -13.31 -14.44
N HIS A 253 2.96 -12.56 -13.53
CA HIS A 253 4.39 -12.19 -13.58
C HIS A 253 4.80 -11.33 -14.78
N GLN A 254 3.86 -10.79 -15.54
CA GLN A 254 4.14 -9.91 -16.67
C GLN A 254 3.66 -8.50 -16.37
N MET A 255 4.53 -7.54 -16.66
CA MET A 255 4.15 -6.13 -16.63
C MET A 255 3.19 -5.80 -17.78
N ILE A 256 2.02 -5.27 -17.45
CA ILE A 256 1.00 -4.85 -18.40
C ILE A 256 1.14 -3.34 -18.64
N SER A 257 1.34 -2.96 -19.89
CA SER A 257 1.55 -1.55 -20.26
C SER A 257 0.28 -0.70 -20.17
N ASN A 258 -0.89 -1.31 -20.36
CA ASN A 258 -2.17 -0.61 -20.22
C ASN A 258 -2.91 -1.11 -18.98
N VAL A 259 -2.84 -0.36 -17.92
CA VAL A 259 -3.45 -0.70 -16.62
C VAL A 259 -4.98 -0.69 -16.62
N LEU A 260 -5.61 -0.23 -17.72
CA LEU A 260 -7.07 -0.23 -17.85
C LEU A 260 -7.62 -1.54 -18.46
N GLU A 261 -6.76 -2.46 -18.93
CA GLU A 261 -7.24 -3.65 -19.66
C GLU A 261 -7.88 -4.72 -18.78
N LYS A 262 -7.43 -4.89 -17.54
CA LYS A 262 -7.84 -6.00 -16.68
C LYS A 262 -8.15 -5.54 -15.25
N PRO A 263 -9.10 -4.61 -15.05
CA PRO A 263 -9.44 -4.13 -13.70
C PRO A 263 -9.93 -5.30 -12.83
N GLY A 264 -9.47 -5.34 -11.57
CA GLY A 264 -9.79 -6.40 -10.62
C GLY A 264 -9.01 -7.71 -10.78
N LEU A 265 -8.26 -7.88 -11.88
CA LEU A 265 -7.50 -9.10 -12.17
C LEU A 265 -5.97 -8.88 -12.11
N MET A 266 -5.51 -7.67 -12.02
CA MET A 266 -4.10 -7.33 -11.88
C MET A 266 -3.89 -6.30 -10.76
N ASP A 267 -2.71 -6.28 -10.24
CA ASP A 267 -2.22 -5.29 -9.29
C ASP A 267 -1.61 -4.12 -10.01
#